data_b04acecbc24d4457c0b0ff7be424ef7b
#
_entry.id   b04acecbc24d4457c0b0ff7be424ef7b
#
_cell.length_a   1.000
_cell.length_b   1.000
_cell.length_c   1.000
_cell.angle_alpha   90.00
_cell.angle_beta   90.00
_cell.angle_gamma   90.00
#
_symmetry.space_group_name_H-M   'P 1'
#
loop_
_entity.id
_entity.type
_entity.pdbx_description
1 polymer ?
#
loop_
_entity_poly.entity_id
_entity_poly.type
_entity_poly.pdbx_seq_one_letter_code
_entity_poly.pdbx_strand_id
1 'polypeptide(L)'
;MKKIVITIAVLVCSIFAQAQSYAVLHIEDVPGGPNYPEYFFCAEEYNGVIIYAQPGCQYNEWIVDYTNHYPNVDSIVLDNNEEGYYFVRYSGCGINRGLSIFFLPSEIDNPFSEPLVWKRQGESITLYAESYGYSITWSTGETTNEIQVTEPGVYSVTIVDTEFAGCVNQTFFVEVRDNVEIYRSGVDPATNKNRVLWQTTPTQAEYISNVKVERDGMVVGTVPYTDGQFLDNIGSENAARIYRITGIASDGTECPLPSYQFGTFNTIISPDIANPSLMNFTWEDPFIEEGSPYSIVAYRIGRFNEATGEFIAIDQVSAQVHIAKYNMDLFDGDYGLVAAVFNDVKNRDYEELAFSNRSDSGIVGINEQNGETFEIYPNPAKDRFTVEGSGTMTVMNTLGQTILTQEIDSKTTIELPQGLYFVKLGGAMRKIVME
;
A
#
# COMPACT_ATOMS: atom_id res chain seq x y z
N MET A 1 -10.28 42.85 22.42
CA MET A 1 -10.75 43.82 21.42
C MET A 1 -12.22 43.54 21.14
N LYS A 2 -13.11 44.51 21.22
CA LYS A 2 -14.50 44.28 20.86
C LYS A 2 -14.59 44.37 19.34
N LYS A 3 -14.84 43.23 18.70
CA LYS A 3 -15.13 43.17 17.26
C LYS A 3 -16.53 43.76 17.04
N ILE A 4 -16.65 44.70 16.13
CA ILE A 4 -17.94 45.29 15.77
C ILE A 4 -18.30 44.68 14.42
N VAL A 5 -19.28 43.75 14.43
CA VAL A 5 -19.90 43.26 13.20
C VAL A 5 -21.05 44.25 12.89
N ILE A 6 -20.91 45.02 11.83
CA ILE A 6 -21.98 45.89 11.36
C ILE A 6 -22.75 45.18 10.27
N THR A 7 -24.04 44.90 10.53
CA THR A 7 -24.99 44.47 9.48
C THR A 7 -25.32 45.68 8.62
N ILE A 8 -24.72 45.78 7.44
CA ILE A 8 -24.97 46.89 6.52
C ILE A 8 -26.22 46.57 5.71
N ALA A 9 -27.20 47.47 5.72
CA ALA A 9 -28.36 47.38 4.87
C ALA A 9 -27.95 47.62 3.40
N VAL A 10 -28.00 46.60 2.57
CA VAL A 10 -27.77 46.72 1.13
C VAL A 10 -28.96 47.34 0.45
N LEU A 11 -28.80 48.51 -0.12
CA LEU A 11 -29.81 49.13 -0.99
C LEU A 11 -29.67 48.50 -2.39
N VAL A 12 -30.49 47.48 -2.69
CA VAL A 12 -30.50 46.82 -4.01
C VAL A 12 -31.27 47.69 -4.99
N CYS A 13 -30.57 48.34 -5.90
CA CYS A 13 -31.20 48.94 -7.10
C CYS A 13 -31.09 47.93 -8.25
N SER A 14 -32.16 47.20 -8.51
CA SER A 14 -32.23 46.19 -9.56
C SER A 14 -32.42 46.82 -10.93
N ILE A 15 -31.37 46.98 -11.75
CA ILE A 15 -31.44 47.03 -13.22
C ILE A 15 -30.18 46.38 -13.78
N PHE A 16 -30.35 45.38 -14.60
CA PHE A 16 -29.45 44.59 -15.45
C PHE A 16 -28.07 45.20 -15.78
N ALA A 17 -27.08 44.85 -15.02
CA ALA A 17 -25.65 44.60 -15.27
C ALA A 17 -25.15 44.08 -13.93
N GLN A 18 -24.17 43.21 -13.86
CA GLN A 18 -23.56 42.89 -12.57
C GLN A 18 -23.08 44.21 -11.93
N ALA A 19 -23.95 44.82 -11.11
CA ALA A 19 -23.64 46.04 -10.42
C ALA A 19 -22.64 45.70 -9.33
N GLN A 20 -21.41 46.06 -9.56
CA GLN A 20 -20.34 46.07 -8.58
C GLN A 20 -20.85 46.91 -7.40
N SER A 21 -21.08 46.32 -6.24
CA SER A 21 -21.56 47.01 -5.04
C SER A 21 -20.35 47.51 -4.24
N TYR A 22 -20.47 48.80 -3.80
CA TYR A 22 -19.56 49.33 -2.80
C TYR A 22 -20.23 49.24 -1.43
N ALA A 23 -19.47 48.85 -0.42
CA ALA A 23 -19.90 48.98 0.96
C ALA A 23 -19.91 50.47 1.34
N VAL A 24 -20.83 50.89 2.21
CA VAL A 24 -20.97 52.26 2.62
C VAL A 24 -20.71 52.39 4.11
N LEU A 25 -19.84 53.31 4.50
CA LEU A 25 -19.56 53.70 5.86
C LEU A 25 -19.79 55.21 6.02
N HIS A 26 -20.30 55.62 7.18
CA HIS A 26 -20.35 57.01 7.58
C HIS A 26 -19.34 57.26 8.70
N ILE A 27 -18.51 58.29 8.58
CA ILE A 27 -17.42 58.54 9.55
C ILE A 27 -17.93 58.83 10.95
N GLU A 28 -19.14 59.36 11.05
CA GLU A 28 -19.81 59.63 12.33
C GLU A 28 -20.16 58.35 13.12
N ASP A 29 -20.38 57.22 12.40
CA ASP A 29 -20.67 55.94 12.98
C ASP A 29 -19.42 55.21 13.44
N VAL A 30 -18.22 55.69 13.04
CA VAL A 30 -16.94 55.11 13.41
C VAL A 30 -16.64 55.46 14.88
N PRO A 31 -16.43 54.47 15.75
CA PRO A 31 -16.13 54.70 17.15
C PRO A 31 -14.86 55.56 17.33
N GLY A 32 -14.94 56.53 18.24
CA GLY A 32 -13.73 57.30 18.66
C GLY A 32 -13.03 56.60 19.81
N GLY A 33 -11.73 56.73 19.89
CA GLY A 33 -10.92 56.19 20.97
C GLY A 33 -9.45 55.97 20.57
N PRO A 34 -8.67 55.45 21.50
CA PRO A 34 -7.22 55.24 21.25
C PRO A 34 -6.99 54.03 20.33
N ASN A 35 -7.99 53.13 20.17
CA ASN A 35 -7.90 51.99 19.29
C ASN A 35 -8.68 52.26 18.02
N TYR A 36 -8.09 52.04 16.89
CA TYR A 36 -8.75 52.17 15.59
C TYR A 36 -9.59 50.93 15.34
N PRO A 37 -10.90 51.09 15.04
CA PRO A 37 -11.76 49.99 14.68
C PRO A 37 -11.28 49.36 13.34
N GLU A 38 -11.48 48.05 13.23
CA GLU A 38 -11.20 47.28 12.06
C GLU A 38 -12.51 46.86 11.38
N TYR A 39 -12.58 47.04 10.07
CA TYR A 39 -13.72 46.66 9.23
C TYR A 39 -13.25 45.65 8.18
N PHE A 40 -14.00 44.59 8.07
CA PHE A 40 -13.67 43.48 7.17
C PHE A 40 -14.76 43.34 6.11
N PHE A 41 -14.37 43.22 4.84
CA PHE A 41 -15.26 43.08 3.70
C PHE A 41 -14.77 41.92 2.82
N CYS A 42 -15.69 41.19 2.22
CA CYS A 42 -15.34 40.14 1.27
C CYS A 42 -14.95 40.74 -0.06
N ALA A 43 -13.77 40.42 -0.54
CA ALA A 43 -13.20 41.00 -1.76
C ALA A 43 -14.03 40.75 -3.01
N GLU A 44 -14.78 39.64 -3.03
CA GLU A 44 -15.65 39.29 -4.15
C GLU A 44 -17.07 39.87 -4.07
N GLU A 45 -17.52 40.22 -2.88
CA GLU A 45 -18.82 40.83 -2.69
C GLU A 45 -18.80 42.36 -2.93
N TYR A 46 -17.63 42.98 -2.63
CA TYR A 46 -17.47 44.43 -2.70
C TYR A 46 -16.29 44.83 -3.57
N ASN A 47 -16.52 45.73 -4.51
CA ASN A 47 -15.42 46.34 -5.29
C ASN A 47 -14.66 47.41 -4.51
N GLY A 48 -15.15 47.77 -3.35
CA GLY A 48 -14.52 48.77 -2.51
C GLY A 48 -15.47 49.27 -1.43
N VAL A 49 -15.06 50.30 -0.72
CA VAL A 49 -15.79 50.97 0.33
C VAL A 49 -15.90 52.47 0.04
N ILE A 50 -17.06 53.02 0.14
CA ILE A 50 -17.29 54.48 0.12
C ILE A 50 -17.42 54.96 1.56
N ILE A 51 -16.61 55.88 2.00
CA ILE A 51 -16.68 56.45 3.33
C ILE A 51 -17.11 57.90 3.20
N TYR A 52 -18.29 58.27 3.78
CA TYR A 52 -18.83 59.61 3.77
C TYR A 52 -18.33 60.39 4.97
N ALA A 53 -17.97 61.67 4.73
CA ALA A 53 -17.69 62.67 5.74
C ALA A 53 -18.97 63.00 6.56
N GLN A 54 -18.78 63.66 7.70
CA GLN A 54 -19.91 64.20 8.47
C GLN A 54 -20.71 65.17 7.61
N PRO A 55 -22.03 64.96 7.49
CA PRO A 55 -22.88 65.89 6.70
C PRO A 55 -22.76 67.34 7.11
N GLY A 56 -22.59 68.21 6.11
CA GLY A 56 -22.47 69.65 6.32
C GLY A 56 -21.10 70.12 6.80
N CYS A 57 -20.11 69.28 6.85
CA CYS A 57 -18.75 69.63 7.20
C CYS A 57 -18.02 70.33 6.01
N GLN A 58 -17.78 71.61 6.10
CA GLN A 58 -17.15 72.40 5.05
C GLN A 58 -15.60 72.27 5.02
N TYR A 59 -15.03 71.87 6.14
CA TYR A 59 -13.57 71.75 6.29
C TYR A 59 -13.26 70.35 6.87
N ASN A 60 -12.77 69.48 6.05
CA ASN A 60 -12.36 68.14 6.46
C ASN A 60 -11.06 67.73 5.73
N GLU A 61 -10.42 66.75 6.26
CA GLU A 61 -9.22 66.12 5.65
C GLU A 61 -9.31 64.61 5.88
N TRP A 62 -9.09 63.87 4.81
CA TRP A 62 -8.88 62.47 4.83
C TRP A 62 -7.42 62.16 4.55
N ILE A 63 -6.85 61.23 5.27
CA ILE A 63 -5.51 60.71 5.05
C ILE A 63 -5.61 59.20 4.90
N VAL A 64 -5.19 58.71 3.74
CA VAL A 64 -5.21 57.28 3.44
C VAL A 64 -3.77 56.79 3.39
N ASP A 65 -3.47 55.70 4.07
CA ASP A 65 -2.16 55.04 4.13
C ASP A 65 -1.01 56.05 4.46
N TYR A 66 -1.27 56.95 5.40
CA TYR A 66 -0.37 57.97 5.92
C TYR A 66 0.17 59.00 4.92
N THR A 67 -0.09 58.82 3.63
CA THR A 67 0.56 59.61 2.56
C THR A 67 -0.42 60.31 1.61
N ASN A 68 -1.60 59.76 1.40
CA ASN A 68 -2.58 60.28 0.46
C ASN A 68 -3.56 61.23 1.17
N HIS A 69 -3.54 62.52 0.86
CA HIS A 69 -4.34 63.56 1.48
C HIS A 69 -5.47 63.99 0.57
N TYR A 70 -6.72 63.99 1.10
CA TYR A 70 -7.92 64.41 0.39
C TYR A 70 -8.64 65.51 1.21
N PRO A 71 -8.28 66.76 1.01
CA PRO A 71 -8.91 67.87 1.75
C PRO A 71 -10.29 68.25 1.17
N ASN A 72 -11.25 68.56 2.04
CA ASN A 72 -12.55 69.15 1.73
C ASN A 72 -13.34 68.30 0.71
N VAL A 73 -13.34 66.98 0.86
CA VAL A 73 -14.16 66.07 0.06
C VAL A 73 -15.22 65.42 0.95
N ASP A 74 -16.45 65.29 0.41
CA ASP A 74 -17.59 64.75 1.15
C ASP A 74 -17.50 63.21 1.32
N SER A 75 -16.71 62.53 0.51
CA SER A 75 -16.47 61.09 0.61
C SER A 75 -15.16 60.71 -0.02
N ILE A 76 -14.62 59.59 0.39
CA ILE A 76 -13.53 58.88 -0.29
C ILE A 76 -14.02 57.51 -0.75
N VAL A 77 -13.43 57.03 -1.84
CA VAL A 77 -13.66 55.70 -2.37
C VAL A 77 -12.35 54.92 -2.23
N LEU A 78 -12.44 53.78 -1.59
CA LEU A 78 -11.32 52.85 -1.44
C LEU A 78 -11.67 51.63 -2.24
N ASP A 79 -11.06 51.45 -3.40
CA ASP A 79 -11.29 50.30 -4.24
C ASP A 79 -10.63 49.07 -3.63
N ASN A 80 -11.25 47.92 -3.82
CA ASN A 80 -10.63 46.63 -3.47
C ASN A 80 -9.36 46.48 -4.34
N ASN A 81 -8.19 46.50 -3.71
CA ASN A 81 -6.89 46.43 -4.36
C ASN A 81 -6.16 45.13 -3.98
N GLU A 82 -5.06 44.86 -4.68
CA GLU A 82 -4.22 43.68 -4.43
C GLU A 82 -3.61 43.62 -3.02
N GLU A 83 -3.48 44.77 -2.34
CA GLU A 83 -2.93 44.83 -0.98
C GLU A 83 -3.98 44.44 0.08
N GLY A 84 -5.28 44.52 -0.26
CA GLY A 84 -6.37 44.11 0.61
C GLY A 84 -6.54 44.89 1.92
N TYR A 85 -5.86 46.03 2.04
CA TYR A 85 -5.81 46.79 3.30
C TYR A 85 -5.71 48.28 3.07
N TYR A 86 -6.43 49.10 3.89
CA TYR A 86 -6.29 50.54 3.99
C TYR A 86 -6.31 50.99 5.44
N PHE A 87 -5.48 51.96 5.76
CA PHE A 87 -5.56 52.75 6.98
C PHE A 87 -6.06 54.14 6.69
N VAL A 88 -7.18 54.51 7.30
CA VAL A 88 -7.86 55.80 7.02
C VAL A 88 -7.88 56.66 8.27
N ARG A 89 -7.55 57.94 8.14
CA ARG A 89 -7.76 58.95 9.13
C ARG A 89 -8.68 60.05 8.58
N TYR A 90 -9.59 60.52 9.42
CA TYR A 90 -10.46 61.61 9.13
C TYR A 90 -10.34 62.66 10.21
N SER A 91 -10.24 63.93 9.82
CA SER A 91 -10.28 65.10 10.71
C SER A 91 -11.20 66.16 10.12
N GLY A 92 -12.26 66.54 10.82
CA GLY A 92 -13.18 67.58 10.38
C GLY A 92 -14.35 67.80 11.34
N CYS A 93 -14.84 69.01 11.43
CA CYS A 93 -16.00 69.42 12.26
C CYS A 93 -15.99 68.89 13.70
N GLY A 94 -14.80 68.87 14.33
CA GLY A 94 -14.63 68.38 15.70
C GLY A 94 -14.57 66.86 15.84
N ILE A 95 -14.62 66.11 14.75
CA ILE A 95 -14.43 64.68 14.70
C ILE A 95 -12.99 64.36 14.26
N ASN A 96 -12.33 63.50 14.99
CA ASN A 96 -11.07 62.89 14.60
C ASN A 96 -11.21 61.41 14.76
N ARG A 97 -11.11 60.66 13.64
CA ARG A 97 -11.28 59.20 13.58
C ARG A 97 -10.17 58.56 12.79
N GLY A 98 -9.83 57.34 13.18
CA GLY A 98 -9.02 56.45 12.38
C GLY A 98 -9.68 55.08 12.33
N LEU A 99 -9.54 54.42 11.22
CA LEU A 99 -10.05 53.06 11.01
C LEU A 99 -9.13 52.27 10.05
N SER A 100 -9.22 51.00 10.17
CA SER A 100 -8.58 50.04 9.26
C SER A 100 -9.62 49.32 8.46
N ILE A 101 -9.41 49.16 7.16
CA ILE A 101 -10.30 48.42 6.26
C ILE A 101 -9.53 47.28 5.65
N PHE A 102 -10.10 46.09 5.71
CA PHE A 102 -9.54 44.89 5.15
C PHE A 102 -10.49 44.31 4.12
N PHE A 103 -9.99 43.98 2.95
CA PHE A 103 -10.67 43.17 1.96
C PHE A 103 -10.11 41.75 2.05
N LEU A 104 -10.94 40.83 2.53
CA LEU A 104 -10.56 39.45 2.71
C LEU A 104 -10.91 38.62 1.48
N PRO A 105 -10.05 37.69 1.05
CA PRO A 105 -10.40 36.79 -0.02
C PRO A 105 -11.59 35.94 0.38
N SER A 106 -12.46 35.62 -0.56
CA SER A 106 -13.54 34.64 -0.38
C SER A 106 -13.17 33.27 -0.88
N GLU A 107 -12.06 33.16 -1.62
CA GLU A 107 -11.47 31.92 -2.05
C GLU A 107 -10.12 31.71 -1.37
N ILE A 108 -9.87 30.46 -1.00
CA ILE A 108 -8.59 29.98 -0.50
C ILE A 108 -8.13 28.83 -1.39
N ASP A 109 -6.82 28.64 -1.44
CA ASP A 109 -6.25 27.54 -2.19
C ASP A 109 -6.69 26.18 -1.62
N ASN A 110 -6.84 25.21 -2.51
CA ASN A 110 -7.12 23.84 -2.09
C ASN A 110 -5.98 23.34 -1.20
N PRO A 111 -6.27 22.97 0.07
CA PRO A 111 -5.24 22.47 0.98
C PRO A 111 -4.63 21.13 0.54
N PHE A 112 -5.31 20.41 -0.34
CA PHE A 112 -4.83 19.13 -0.85
C PHE A 112 -4.03 19.34 -2.14
N SER A 113 -2.75 18.97 -2.12
CA SER A 113 -1.88 19.02 -3.32
C SER A 113 -2.36 18.04 -4.40
N GLU A 114 -2.96 16.93 -3.98
CA GLU A 114 -3.49 15.89 -4.87
C GLU A 114 -4.93 15.55 -4.45
N PRO A 115 -5.87 15.44 -5.40
CA PRO A 115 -7.26 15.09 -5.10
C PRO A 115 -7.44 13.60 -4.76
N LEU A 116 -6.41 12.79 -5.02
CA LEU A 116 -6.38 11.35 -4.80
C LEU A 116 -5.09 10.95 -4.09
N VAL A 117 -5.23 10.27 -2.96
CA VAL A 117 -4.12 9.76 -2.16
C VAL A 117 -4.23 8.24 -2.07
N TRP A 118 -3.13 7.56 -2.36
CA TRP A 118 -3.03 6.12 -2.22
C TRP A 118 -2.34 5.75 -0.92
N LYS A 119 -2.83 4.68 -0.27
CA LYS A 119 -2.19 4.08 0.89
C LYS A 119 -2.16 2.57 0.78
N ARG A 120 -1.35 1.93 1.61
CA ARG A 120 -1.37 0.47 1.75
C ARG A 120 -2.59 0.04 2.53
N GLN A 121 -3.14 -1.11 2.18
CA GLN A 121 -4.29 -1.67 2.87
C GLN A 121 -4.00 -1.86 4.37
N GLY A 122 -4.85 -1.26 5.21
CA GLY A 122 -4.72 -1.33 6.67
C GLY A 122 -3.75 -0.34 7.30
N GLU A 123 -2.97 0.41 6.53
CA GLU A 123 -2.18 1.53 7.03
C GLU A 123 -3.05 2.75 7.32
N SER A 124 -2.60 3.57 8.25
CA SER A 124 -3.18 4.88 8.54
C SER A 124 -2.35 5.96 7.87
N ILE A 125 -3.00 6.95 7.28
CA ILE A 125 -2.33 8.13 6.72
C ILE A 125 -2.86 9.39 7.39
N THR A 126 -2.03 10.45 7.36
CA THR A 126 -2.41 11.76 7.84
C THR A 126 -2.90 12.60 6.65
N LEU A 127 -4.13 13.11 6.75
CA LEU A 127 -4.62 14.19 5.89
C LEU A 127 -4.41 15.49 6.63
N TYR A 128 -3.85 16.49 5.94
CA TYR A 128 -3.54 17.79 6.51
C TYR A 128 -4.22 18.89 5.69
N ALA A 129 -4.82 19.86 6.39
CA ALA A 129 -5.36 21.08 5.80
C ALA A 129 -5.00 22.28 6.67
N GLU A 130 -4.38 23.28 6.07
CA GLU A 130 -4.05 24.51 6.78
C GLU A 130 -5.28 25.35 7.03
N SER A 131 -5.44 25.82 8.26
CA SER A 131 -6.62 26.61 8.67
C SER A 131 -6.51 28.09 8.28
N TYR A 132 -5.32 28.61 8.03
CA TYR A 132 -5.06 30.04 7.80
C TYR A 132 -5.69 30.97 8.87
N GLY A 133 -5.94 30.43 10.08
CA GLY A 133 -6.64 31.13 11.15
C GLY A 133 -8.17 31.02 11.10
N TYR A 134 -8.73 30.32 10.13
CA TYR A 134 -10.17 30.04 10.03
C TYR A 134 -10.57 28.78 10.80
N SER A 135 -11.88 28.59 10.97
CA SER A 135 -12.42 27.37 11.58
C SER A 135 -12.42 26.24 10.57
N ILE A 136 -11.92 25.09 11.00
CA ILE A 136 -11.85 23.86 10.21
C ILE A 136 -12.85 22.83 10.75
N THR A 137 -13.49 22.09 9.86
CA THR A 137 -14.32 20.91 10.20
C THR A 137 -14.17 19.85 9.12
N TRP A 138 -13.71 18.66 9.53
CA TRP A 138 -13.62 17.49 8.66
C TRP A 138 -14.95 16.74 8.57
N SER A 139 -15.13 15.98 7.50
CA SER A 139 -16.28 15.08 7.32
C SER A 139 -16.40 14.02 8.42
N THR A 140 -15.33 13.74 9.11
CA THR A 140 -15.22 12.82 10.26
C THR A 140 -15.59 13.48 11.59
N GLY A 141 -15.73 14.82 11.59
CA GLY A 141 -16.19 15.62 12.74
C GLY A 141 -15.05 16.29 13.53
N GLU A 142 -13.79 16.02 13.23
CA GLU A 142 -12.65 16.69 13.86
C GLU A 142 -12.52 18.14 13.38
N THR A 143 -11.89 18.96 14.23
CA THR A 143 -11.66 20.40 13.98
C THR A 143 -10.18 20.78 14.04
N THR A 144 -9.30 19.80 13.97
CA THR A 144 -7.85 19.98 13.95
C THR A 144 -7.33 20.14 12.52
N ASN A 145 -6.13 20.71 12.35
CA ASN A 145 -5.51 20.85 11.02
C ASN A 145 -5.16 19.52 10.36
N GLU A 146 -5.18 18.43 11.11
CA GLU A 146 -4.88 17.10 10.60
C GLU A 146 -5.82 16.05 11.18
N ILE A 147 -6.06 15.00 10.40
CA ILE A 147 -6.76 13.79 10.82
C ILE A 147 -6.00 12.55 10.40
N GLN A 148 -6.19 11.47 11.16
CA GLN A 148 -5.68 10.14 10.81
C GLN A 148 -6.80 9.32 10.20
N VAL A 149 -6.58 8.80 8.98
CA VAL A 149 -7.58 7.98 8.28
C VAL A 149 -7.01 6.62 7.93
N THR A 150 -7.77 5.58 8.23
CA THR A 150 -7.42 4.17 7.99
C THR A 150 -8.28 3.57 6.87
N GLU A 151 -9.56 3.93 6.80
CA GLU A 151 -10.46 3.37 5.80
C GLU A 151 -10.36 4.15 4.47
N PRO A 152 -10.46 3.46 3.32
CA PRO A 152 -10.57 4.13 2.02
C PRO A 152 -11.92 4.85 1.91
N GLY A 153 -11.96 5.96 1.17
CA GLY A 153 -13.17 6.74 0.97
C GLY A 153 -12.91 8.19 0.60
N VAL A 154 -13.98 8.95 0.45
CA VAL A 154 -13.90 10.38 0.19
C VAL A 154 -14.01 11.14 1.50
N TYR A 155 -12.98 11.92 1.79
CA TYR A 155 -12.92 12.82 2.94
C TYR A 155 -13.07 14.25 2.48
N SER A 156 -13.67 15.08 3.31
CA SER A 156 -13.75 16.51 3.04
C SER A 156 -13.38 17.33 4.26
N VAL A 157 -12.89 18.53 3.99
CA VAL A 157 -12.63 19.55 4.98
C VAL A 157 -13.40 20.81 4.58
N THR A 158 -14.17 21.37 5.51
CA THR A 158 -14.84 22.64 5.38
C THR A 158 -14.09 23.68 6.19
N ILE A 159 -13.70 24.77 5.54
CA ILE A 159 -12.97 25.89 6.13
C ILE A 159 -13.87 27.11 6.10
N VAL A 160 -14.12 27.69 7.28
CA VAL A 160 -15.08 28.78 7.47
C VAL A 160 -14.43 29.90 8.24
N ASP A 161 -14.56 31.13 7.72
CA ASP A 161 -14.28 32.34 8.46
C ASP A 161 -15.42 32.63 9.46
N THR A 162 -15.16 32.37 10.73
CA THR A 162 -16.10 32.65 11.82
C THR A 162 -15.74 33.93 12.60
N GLU A 163 -14.58 34.52 12.33
CA GLU A 163 -14.06 35.63 13.14
C GLU A 163 -14.21 37.00 12.50
N PHE A 164 -14.24 37.04 11.17
CA PHE A 164 -14.21 38.28 10.41
C PHE A 164 -15.58 38.50 9.68
N ALA A 165 -15.55 38.72 8.39
CA ALA A 165 -16.74 39.00 7.59
C ALA A 165 -17.53 37.75 7.14
N GLY A 166 -17.02 36.56 7.44
CA GLY A 166 -17.62 35.31 6.96
C GLY A 166 -17.36 35.07 5.48
N CYS A 167 -16.30 35.64 4.93
CA CYS A 167 -15.99 35.61 3.50
C CYS A 167 -15.64 34.21 2.99
N VAL A 168 -14.95 33.43 3.81
CA VAL A 168 -14.55 32.07 3.46
C VAL A 168 -15.57 31.06 3.99
N ASN A 169 -16.11 30.26 3.08
CA ASN A 169 -16.91 29.07 3.40
C ASN A 169 -16.77 28.08 2.26
N GLN A 170 -15.70 27.30 2.29
CA GLN A 170 -15.33 26.38 1.22
C GLN A 170 -15.16 24.97 1.74
N THR A 171 -15.53 24.00 0.92
CA THR A 171 -15.36 22.59 1.20
C THR A 171 -14.48 21.97 0.13
N PHE A 172 -13.40 21.32 0.55
CA PHE A 172 -12.45 20.63 -0.29
C PHE A 172 -12.55 19.13 -0.08
N PHE A 173 -12.28 18.37 -1.12
CA PHE A 173 -12.41 16.91 -1.12
C PHE A 173 -11.10 16.25 -1.47
N VAL A 174 -10.83 15.12 -0.82
CA VAL A 174 -9.73 14.22 -1.14
C VAL A 174 -10.23 12.79 -1.09
N GLU A 175 -9.90 12.01 -2.11
CA GLU A 175 -10.21 10.59 -2.15
C GLU A 175 -9.00 9.79 -1.64
N VAL A 176 -9.24 8.86 -0.72
CA VAL A 176 -8.23 7.93 -0.21
C VAL A 176 -8.55 6.54 -0.73
N ARG A 177 -7.59 5.91 -1.37
CA ARG A 177 -7.72 4.57 -1.93
C ARG A 177 -6.67 3.62 -1.35
N ASP A 178 -7.09 2.39 -1.08
CA ASP A 178 -6.18 1.31 -0.74
C ASP A 178 -5.56 0.70 -2.00
N ASN A 179 -4.26 0.44 -1.96
CA ASN A 179 -3.61 -0.40 -2.95
C ASN A 179 -3.92 -1.89 -2.69
N VAL A 180 -3.63 -2.72 -3.69
CA VAL A 180 -3.69 -4.19 -3.56
C VAL A 180 -2.46 -4.69 -2.81
N GLU A 181 -2.67 -5.56 -1.82
CA GLU A 181 -1.59 -6.16 -1.04
C GLU A 181 -1.57 -7.68 -1.18
N ILE A 182 -0.37 -8.25 -1.31
CA ILE A 182 -0.19 -9.69 -1.17
C ILE A 182 -0.39 -10.06 0.31
N TYR A 183 -1.26 -11.00 0.58
CA TYR A 183 -1.36 -11.55 1.93
C TYR A 183 -0.74 -12.94 2.05
N ARG A 184 -0.54 -13.65 0.93
CA ARG A 184 0.14 -14.95 0.89
C ARG A 184 0.85 -15.14 -0.44
N SER A 185 2.05 -15.72 -0.35
CA SER A 185 2.79 -16.24 -1.49
C SER A 185 3.36 -17.61 -1.12
N GLY A 186 3.16 -18.57 -1.95
CA GLY A 186 3.59 -19.96 -1.71
C GLY A 186 3.46 -20.79 -2.97
N VAL A 187 3.45 -22.10 -2.80
CA VAL A 187 3.23 -23.05 -3.88
C VAL A 187 1.80 -23.57 -3.81
N ASP A 188 1.13 -23.69 -4.92
CA ASP A 188 -0.12 -24.42 -5.00
C ASP A 188 0.18 -25.93 -4.95
N PRO A 189 -0.23 -26.65 -3.89
CA PRO A 189 0.17 -28.04 -3.71
C PRO A 189 -0.41 -28.98 -4.75
N ALA A 190 -1.49 -28.61 -5.44
CA ALA A 190 -2.08 -29.44 -6.49
C ALA A 190 -1.26 -29.40 -7.79
N THR A 191 -0.73 -28.24 -8.14
CA THR A 191 0.02 -28.06 -9.40
C THR A 191 1.53 -27.98 -9.22
N ASN A 192 2.01 -27.85 -7.98
CA ASN A 192 3.40 -27.57 -7.61
C ASN A 192 3.95 -26.29 -8.27
N LYS A 193 3.06 -25.31 -8.54
CA LYS A 193 3.39 -24.02 -9.13
C LYS A 193 3.25 -22.91 -8.09
N ASN A 194 4.04 -21.84 -8.25
CA ASN A 194 3.94 -20.69 -7.36
C ASN A 194 2.59 -19.99 -7.50
N ARG A 195 2.01 -19.64 -6.36
CA ARG A 195 0.72 -18.97 -6.24
C ARG A 195 0.87 -17.71 -5.36
N VAL A 196 0.34 -16.61 -5.86
CA VAL A 196 0.26 -15.32 -5.14
C VAL A 196 -1.21 -15.02 -4.89
N LEU A 197 -1.54 -14.61 -3.67
CA LEU A 197 -2.91 -14.36 -3.23
C LEU A 197 -3.05 -12.93 -2.72
N TRP A 198 -4.16 -12.28 -3.10
CA TRP A 198 -4.59 -10.98 -2.57
C TRP A 198 -6.06 -10.99 -2.23
N GLN A 199 -6.45 -10.12 -1.31
CA GLN A 199 -7.84 -9.97 -0.94
C GLN A 199 -8.57 -9.09 -1.95
N THR A 200 -9.75 -9.52 -2.37
CA THR A 200 -10.65 -8.70 -3.17
C THR A 200 -11.74 -8.11 -2.28
N THR A 201 -12.02 -6.82 -2.44
CA THR A 201 -13.13 -6.13 -1.78
C THR A 201 -14.01 -5.45 -2.82
N PRO A 202 -15.33 -5.31 -2.58
CA PRO A 202 -16.22 -4.59 -3.49
C PRO A 202 -15.75 -3.16 -3.75
N THR A 203 -15.31 -2.45 -2.71
CA THR A 203 -14.83 -1.06 -2.81
C THR A 203 -13.59 -0.95 -3.70
N GLN A 204 -12.60 -1.84 -3.53
CA GLN A 204 -11.41 -1.82 -4.40
C GLN A 204 -11.74 -2.21 -5.84
N ALA A 205 -12.72 -3.10 -6.06
CA ALA A 205 -13.17 -3.49 -7.39
C ALA A 205 -13.83 -2.34 -8.17
N GLU A 206 -14.24 -1.25 -7.52
CA GLU A 206 -14.76 -0.06 -8.18
C GLU A 206 -13.66 0.72 -8.92
N TYR A 207 -12.41 0.66 -8.43
CA TYR A 207 -11.32 1.45 -8.99
C TYR A 207 -10.11 0.61 -9.45
N ILE A 208 -9.97 -0.66 -9.05
CA ILE A 208 -8.92 -1.57 -9.54
C ILE A 208 -9.55 -2.63 -10.44
N SER A 209 -9.14 -2.64 -11.69
CA SER A 209 -9.63 -3.61 -12.69
C SER A 209 -8.71 -4.82 -12.83
N ASN A 210 -7.40 -4.61 -12.79
CA ASN A 210 -6.40 -5.63 -13.00
C ASN A 210 -5.28 -5.55 -11.95
N VAL A 211 -4.52 -6.62 -11.86
CA VAL A 211 -3.32 -6.74 -11.03
C VAL A 211 -2.15 -7.17 -11.91
N LYS A 212 -1.12 -6.34 -11.94
CA LYS A 212 0.17 -6.66 -12.53
C LYS A 212 0.98 -7.44 -11.50
N VAL A 213 1.56 -8.57 -11.92
CA VAL A 213 2.37 -9.43 -11.07
C VAL A 213 3.82 -9.40 -11.54
N GLU A 214 4.71 -9.12 -10.63
CA GLU A 214 6.16 -9.16 -10.83
C GLU A 214 6.76 -10.30 -10.02
N ARG A 215 7.69 -11.02 -10.64
CA ARG A 215 8.53 -12.05 -10.02
C ARG A 215 9.98 -11.68 -10.19
N ASP A 216 10.72 -11.60 -9.09
CA ASP A 216 12.15 -11.25 -9.08
C ASP A 216 12.41 -9.94 -9.86
N GLY A 217 11.50 -8.96 -9.76
CA GLY A 217 11.58 -7.66 -10.44
C GLY A 217 11.16 -7.65 -11.91
N MET A 218 10.66 -8.76 -12.47
CA MET A 218 10.18 -8.85 -13.85
C MET A 218 8.69 -9.14 -13.90
N VAL A 219 7.96 -8.43 -14.77
CA VAL A 219 6.54 -8.67 -14.99
C VAL A 219 6.34 -10.07 -15.59
N VAL A 220 5.52 -10.89 -14.92
CA VAL A 220 5.21 -12.27 -15.33
C VAL A 220 3.75 -12.45 -15.73
N GLY A 221 2.88 -11.50 -15.42
CA GLY A 221 1.49 -11.53 -15.83
C GLY A 221 0.70 -10.32 -15.39
N THR A 222 -0.48 -10.18 -15.97
CA THR A 222 -1.53 -9.25 -15.55
C THR A 222 -2.84 -10.01 -15.62
N VAL A 223 -3.60 -9.97 -14.52
CA VAL A 223 -4.86 -10.72 -14.37
C VAL A 223 -5.93 -9.82 -13.77
N PRO A 224 -7.23 -10.16 -13.94
CA PRO A 224 -8.31 -9.42 -13.29
C PRO A 224 -8.11 -9.35 -11.78
N TYR A 225 -8.38 -8.17 -11.20
CA TYR A 225 -8.33 -7.99 -9.74
C TYR A 225 -9.24 -8.97 -9.00
N THR A 226 -10.41 -9.25 -9.57
CA THR A 226 -11.44 -10.14 -9.01
C THR A 226 -11.04 -11.61 -8.92
N ASP A 227 -9.96 -12.03 -9.60
CA ASP A 227 -9.46 -13.40 -9.53
C ASP A 227 -8.91 -13.73 -8.12
N GLY A 228 -8.43 -12.72 -7.37
CA GLY A 228 -7.90 -12.85 -6.02
C GLY A 228 -6.58 -13.63 -5.95
N GLN A 229 -6.09 -14.12 -7.09
CA GLN A 229 -4.90 -14.96 -7.17
C GLN A 229 -4.21 -14.87 -8.53
N PHE A 230 -2.92 -15.19 -8.51
CA PHE A 230 -2.13 -15.47 -9.71
C PHE A 230 -1.41 -16.80 -9.53
N LEU A 231 -1.57 -17.72 -10.48
CA LEU A 231 -0.82 -18.95 -10.55
C LEU A 231 0.28 -18.78 -11.59
N ASP A 232 1.53 -18.82 -11.14
CA ASP A 232 2.68 -18.75 -12.04
C ASP A 232 2.83 -20.06 -12.80
N ASN A 233 3.49 -20.01 -13.95
CA ASN A 233 3.80 -21.20 -14.74
C ASN A 233 5.06 -21.95 -14.25
N ILE A 234 5.74 -21.46 -13.20
CA ILE A 234 6.87 -22.10 -12.56
C ILE A 234 6.60 -22.42 -11.09
N GLY A 235 7.33 -23.40 -10.56
CA GLY A 235 7.35 -23.74 -9.13
C GLY A 235 8.61 -23.20 -8.43
N SER A 236 8.74 -23.56 -7.16
CA SER A 236 9.87 -23.18 -6.29
C SER A 236 10.90 -24.30 -6.10
N GLU A 237 10.84 -25.39 -6.87
CA GLU A 237 11.66 -26.59 -6.66
C GLU A 237 13.16 -26.32 -6.64
N ASN A 238 13.59 -25.31 -7.40
CA ASN A 238 15.01 -24.97 -7.52
C ASN A 238 15.44 -23.73 -6.73
N ALA A 239 14.51 -22.83 -6.46
CA ALA A 239 14.75 -21.60 -5.70
C ALA A 239 13.44 -20.95 -5.29
N ALA A 240 13.42 -20.38 -4.09
CA ALA A 240 12.37 -19.46 -3.68
C ALA A 240 12.32 -18.26 -4.63
N ARG A 241 11.11 -17.71 -4.84
CA ARG A 241 10.85 -16.56 -5.72
C ARG A 241 10.20 -15.44 -4.95
N ILE A 242 10.54 -14.22 -5.30
CA ILE A 242 9.98 -13.02 -4.67
C ILE A 242 8.96 -12.40 -5.61
N TYR A 243 7.76 -12.14 -5.07
CA TYR A 243 6.64 -11.55 -5.81
C TYR A 243 6.28 -10.19 -5.26
N ARG A 244 5.83 -9.33 -6.17
CA ARG A 244 5.22 -8.03 -5.91
C ARG A 244 4.03 -7.86 -6.83
N ILE A 245 2.99 -7.18 -6.38
CA ILE A 245 1.84 -6.86 -7.21
C ILE A 245 1.58 -5.35 -7.23
N THR A 246 1.00 -4.88 -8.33
CA THR A 246 0.58 -3.49 -8.49
C THR A 246 -0.83 -3.49 -9.07
N GLY A 247 -1.75 -2.76 -8.44
CA GLY A 247 -3.09 -2.54 -8.97
C GLY A 247 -3.04 -1.71 -10.26
N ILE A 248 -3.95 -1.98 -11.18
CA ILE A 248 -4.17 -1.21 -12.40
C ILE A 248 -5.62 -0.74 -12.38
N ALA A 249 -5.82 0.57 -12.45
CA ALA A 249 -7.14 1.18 -12.51
C ALA A 249 -7.85 0.89 -13.84
N SER A 250 -9.14 1.18 -13.91
CA SER A 250 -9.96 0.92 -15.10
C SER A 250 -9.54 1.74 -16.34
N ASP A 251 -8.85 2.86 -16.11
CA ASP A 251 -8.28 3.70 -17.18
C ASP A 251 -6.89 3.23 -17.65
N GLY A 252 -6.35 2.17 -17.02
CA GLY A 252 -5.03 1.62 -17.31
C GLY A 252 -3.89 2.22 -16.49
N THR A 253 -4.17 3.17 -15.60
CA THR A 253 -3.16 3.78 -14.72
C THR A 253 -2.72 2.80 -13.64
N GLU A 254 -1.42 2.66 -13.44
CA GLU A 254 -0.87 1.86 -12.33
C GLU A 254 -0.99 2.62 -11.02
N CYS A 255 -1.37 1.91 -9.95
CA CYS A 255 -1.33 2.46 -8.61
C CYS A 255 0.10 2.83 -8.22
N PRO A 256 0.33 4.01 -7.63
CA PRO A 256 1.68 4.51 -7.36
C PRO A 256 2.42 3.72 -6.28
N LEU A 257 1.69 2.98 -5.44
CA LEU A 257 2.24 2.15 -4.38
C LEU A 257 2.10 0.67 -4.75
N PRO A 258 3.17 -0.04 -5.10
CA PRO A 258 3.12 -1.49 -5.23
C PRO A 258 2.99 -2.16 -3.85
N SER A 259 2.53 -3.41 -3.81
CA SER A 259 2.44 -4.20 -2.57
C SER A 259 3.80 -4.39 -1.90
N TYR A 260 3.80 -4.81 -0.64
CA TYR A 260 4.97 -5.45 -0.05
C TYR A 260 5.39 -6.67 -0.87
N GLN A 261 6.68 -6.98 -0.81
CA GLN A 261 7.22 -8.18 -1.44
C GLN A 261 7.01 -9.39 -0.54
N PHE A 262 6.59 -10.49 -1.16
CA PHE A 262 6.45 -11.78 -0.50
C PHE A 262 7.18 -12.86 -1.29
N GLY A 263 7.94 -13.69 -0.57
CA GLY A 263 8.62 -14.82 -1.15
C GLY A 263 7.84 -16.12 -1.01
N THR A 264 8.03 -17.02 -1.96
CA THR A 264 7.80 -18.44 -1.76
C THR A 264 8.95 -19.03 -0.95
N PHE A 265 8.81 -20.25 -0.48
CA PHE A 265 9.88 -20.95 0.21
C PHE A 265 9.94 -22.42 -0.21
N ASN A 266 11.10 -23.02 0.04
CA ASN A 266 11.35 -24.41 -0.33
C ASN A 266 11.49 -25.26 0.91
N THR A 267 11.02 -26.51 0.79
CA THR A 267 11.29 -27.58 1.74
C THR A 267 12.12 -28.65 1.06
N ILE A 268 13.23 -29.02 1.71
CA ILE A 268 14.05 -30.18 1.32
C ILE A 268 13.59 -31.36 2.19
N ILE A 269 13.15 -32.40 1.53
CA ILE A 269 12.72 -33.63 2.18
C ILE A 269 13.69 -34.75 1.76
N SER A 270 14.29 -35.41 2.75
CA SER A 270 15.27 -36.45 2.50
C SER A 270 15.15 -37.60 3.50
N PRO A 271 15.42 -38.85 3.11
CA PRO A 271 15.51 -39.95 4.06
C PRO A 271 16.56 -39.68 5.14
N ASP A 272 16.30 -40.08 6.36
CA ASP A 272 17.34 -40.09 7.40
C ASP A 272 18.36 -41.22 7.14
N ILE A 273 19.64 -40.84 7.11
CA ILE A 273 20.72 -41.81 6.75
C ILE A 273 20.83 -42.91 7.82
N ALA A 274 20.64 -42.58 9.08
CA ALA A 274 20.79 -43.52 10.19
C ALA A 274 19.53 -44.37 10.40
N ASN A 275 18.39 -43.89 9.99
CA ASN A 275 17.10 -44.61 10.09
C ASN A 275 16.23 -44.32 8.86
N PRO A 276 16.26 -45.21 7.85
CA PRO A 276 15.53 -45.04 6.60
C PRO A 276 14.00 -44.95 6.74
N SER A 277 13.45 -45.32 7.92
CA SER A 277 12.01 -45.12 8.21
C SER A 277 11.66 -43.68 8.54
N LEU A 278 12.64 -42.83 8.76
CA LEU A 278 12.45 -41.41 9.07
C LEU A 278 12.77 -40.53 7.87
N MET A 279 11.98 -39.47 7.73
CA MET A 279 12.20 -38.39 6.77
C MET A 279 12.61 -37.13 7.49
N ASN A 280 13.64 -36.47 7.01
CA ASN A 280 14.07 -35.14 7.43
C ASN A 280 13.36 -34.10 6.59
N PHE A 281 12.76 -33.12 7.23
CA PHE A 281 12.23 -31.92 6.62
C PHE A 281 13.13 -30.76 7.03
N THR A 282 13.58 -29.98 6.06
CA THR A 282 14.36 -28.77 6.31
C THR A 282 13.82 -27.67 5.39
N TRP A 283 13.57 -26.48 5.95
CA TRP A 283 13.04 -25.34 5.21
C TRP A 283 13.64 -24.03 5.71
N GLU A 284 13.45 -22.97 4.94
CA GLU A 284 13.80 -21.61 5.29
C GLU A 284 12.51 -20.79 5.36
N ASP A 285 12.55 -19.65 6.05
CA ASP A 285 11.43 -18.71 6.08
C ASP A 285 11.16 -18.15 4.67
N PRO A 286 9.89 -18.03 4.24
CA PRO A 286 9.58 -17.22 3.09
C PRO A 286 9.99 -15.77 3.33
N PHE A 287 10.51 -15.12 2.32
CA PHE A 287 10.85 -13.70 2.39
C PHE A 287 9.56 -12.88 2.62
N ILE A 288 9.60 -11.97 3.59
CA ILE A 288 8.57 -10.95 3.84
C ILE A 288 9.28 -9.61 3.95
N GLU A 289 8.91 -8.64 3.12
CA GLU A 289 9.49 -7.30 3.15
C GLU A 289 9.25 -6.64 4.51
N GLU A 290 10.28 -5.94 5.02
CA GLU A 290 10.20 -5.22 6.29
C GLU A 290 9.08 -4.15 6.23
N GLY A 291 8.34 -4.01 7.32
CA GLY A 291 7.18 -3.13 7.41
C GLY A 291 5.85 -3.80 7.01
N SER A 292 5.88 -5.01 6.43
CA SER A 292 4.66 -5.78 6.19
C SER A 292 3.93 -6.08 7.51
N PRO A 293 2.58 -5.98 7.54
CA PRO A 293 1.80 -6.32 8.72
C PRO A 293 1.74 -7.83 8.98
N TYR A 294 2.22 -8.64 8.05
CA TYR A 294 2.18 -10.09 8.16
C TYR A 294 3.48 -10.66 8.71
N SER A 295 3.37 -11.66 9.58
CA SER A 295 4.50 -12.40 10.12
C SER A 295 4.15 -13.88 10.29
N ILE A 296 5.16 -14.74 10.23
CA ILE A 296 4.98 -16.18 10.42
C ILE A 296 4.94 -16.47 11.92
N VAL A 297 3.95 -17.23 12.35
CA VAL A 297 3.76 -17.62 13.76
C VAL A 297 4.04 -19.10 14.00
N ALA A 298 3.90 -19.94 12.99
CA ALA A 298 4.12 -21.37 13.07
C ALA A 298 4.36 -21.98 11.68
N TYR A 299 4.80 -23.24 11.67
CA TYR A 299 4.80 -24.08 10.49
C TYR A 299 3.99 -25.33 10.76
N ARG A 300 3.17 -25.75 9.79
CA ARG A 300 2.50 -27.05 9.76
C ARG A 300 3.23 -27.97 8.82
N ILE A 301 3.63 -29.11 9.28
CA ILE A 301 4.22 -30.17 8.49
C ILE A 301 3.12 -31.20 8.20
N GLY A 302 2.98 -31.59 6.97
CA GLY A 302 1.90 -32.48 6.60
C GLY A 302 2.07 -33.13 5.24
N ARG A 303 1.01 -33.77 4.79
CA ARG A 303 0.93 -34.45 3.52
C ARG A 303 -0.17 -33.86 2.65
N PHE A 304 0.04 -33.85 1.36
CA PHE A 304 -0.93 -33.46 0.36
C PHE A 304 -1.40 -34.71 -0.40
N ASN A 305 -2.67 -35.03 -0.27
CA ASN A 305 -3.30 -36.11 -0.99
C ASN A 305 -3.76 -35.61 -2.37
N GLU A 306 -3.11 -36.11 -3.41
CA GLU A 306 -3.39 -35.68 -4.79
C GLU A 306 -4.77 -36.11 -5.29
N ALA A 307 -5.30 -37.23 -4.78
CA ALA A 307 -6.59 -37.74 -5.19
C ALA A 307 -7.77 -36.94 -4.60
N THR A 308 -7.60 -36.41 -3.38
CA THR A 308 -8.65 -35.60 -2.71
C THR A 308 -8.38 -34.11 -2.85
N GLY A 309 -7.14 -33.68 -3.15
CA GLY A 309 -6.73 -32.29 -3.20
C GLY A 309 -6.59 -31.67 -1.80
N GLU A 310 -6.47 -32.48 -0.75
CA GLU A 310 -6.45 -32.00 0.62
C GLU A 310 -5.04 -32.03 1.23
N PHE A 311 -4.72 -30.97 2.00
CA PHE A 311 -3.57 -30.94 2.89
C PHE A 311 -3.98 -31.46 4.27
N ILE A 312 -3.27 -32.48 4.75
CA ILE A 312 -3.49 -33.10 6.05
C ILE A 312 -2.29 -32.78 6.94
N ALA A 313 -2.49 -31.90 7.92
CA ALA A 313 -1.43 -31.57 8.87
C ALA A 313 -1.14 -32.76 9.79
N ILE A 314 0.15 -33.10 9.93
CA ILE A 314 0.65 -34.14 10.83
C ILE A 314 1.13 -33.51 12.13
N ASP A 315 1.80 -32.35 12.04
CA ASP A 315 2.36 -31.63 13.18
C ASP A 315 2.37 -30.13 12.95
N GLN A 316 2.52 -29.38 14.04
CA GLN A 316 2.72 -27.94 14.02
C GLN A 316 3.87 -27.55 14.95
N VAL A 317 4.82 -26.80 14.43
CA VAL A 317 5.99 -26.31 15.17
C VAL A 317 6.00 -24.78 15.19
N SER A 318 6.76 -24.21 16.13
CA SER A 318 6.89 -22.74 16.20
C SER A 318 7.67 -22.19 15.00
N ALA A 319 7.51 -20.89 14.73
CA ALA A 319 8.19 -20.19 13.63
C ALA A 319 9.72 -20.26 13.67
N GLN A 320 10.33 -20.58 14.82
CA GLN A 320 11.78 -20.69 14.99
C GLN A 320 12.33 -22.10 14.62
N VAL A 321 11.45 -23.04 14.34
CA VAL A 321 11.82 -24.42 13.99
C VAL A 321 11.83 -24.57 12.48
N HIS A 322 12.99 -24.98 11.92
CA HIS A 322 13.21 -25.13 10.48
C HIS A 322 13.70 -26.53 10.10
N ILE A 323 13.66 -27.46 11.04
CA ILE A 323 14.02 -28.86 10.84
C ILE A 323 13.11 -29.75 11.67
N ALA A 324 12.64 -30.85 11.08
CA ALA A 324 11.83 -31.83 11.77
C ALA A 324 12.05 -33.23 11.17
N LYS A 325 11.74 -34.28 11.95
CA LYS A 325 11.85 -35.68 11.53
C LYS A 325 10.56 -36.42 11.82
N TYR A 326 10.06 -37.13 10.83
CA TYR A 326 8.83 -37.88 10.94
C TYR A 326 8.96 -39.29 10.34
N ASN A 327 8.19 -40.24 10.86
CA ASN A 327 8.08 -41.56 10.26
C ASN A 327 7.39 -41.47 8.90
N MET A 328 7.97 -42.11 7.89
CA MET A 328 7.42 -42.20 6.53
C MET A 328 5.99 -42.71 6.47
N ASP A 329 5.64 -43.64 7.36
CA ASP A 329 4.29 -44.24 7.42
C ASP A 329 3.17 -43.20 7.68
N LEU A 330 3.52 -42.03 8.27
CA LEU A 330 2.57 -40.93 8.52
C LEU A 330 2.11 -40.27 7.24
N PHE A 331 2.87 -40.42 6.16
CA PHE A 331 2.56 -39.78 4.88
C PHE A 331 1.75 -40.61 3.92
N ASP A 332 1.61 -41.94 4.20
CA ASP A 332 0.73 -42.86 3.48
C ASP A 332 0.90 -42.82 1.94
N GLY A 333 2.13 -42.55 1.47
CA GLY A 333 2.41 -42.39 0.04
C GLY A 333 2.09 -41.02 -0.57
N ASP A 334 1.50 -40.11 0.20
CA ASP A 334 1.21 -38.73 -0.22
C ASP A 334 2.48 -37.86 -0.27
N TYR A 335 2.39 -36.71 -0.91
CA TYR A 335 3.49 -35.75 -0.95
C TYR A 335 3.68 -35.05 0.39
N GLY A 336 4.91 -35.06 0.93
CA GLY A 336 5.25 -34.25 2.09
C GLY A 336 5.47 -32.80 1.70
N LEU A 337 5.03 -31.87 2.56
CA LEU A 337 5.27 -30.44 2.40
C LEU A 337 5.13 -29.71 3.75
N VAL A 338 5.62 -28.48 3.77
CA VAL A 338 5.52 -27.56 4.91
C VAL A 338 4.60 -26.39 4.53
N ALA A 339 3.79 -25.95 5.46
CA ALA A 339 2.93 -24.80 5.30
C ALA A 339 3.24 -23.74 6.36
N ALA A 340 3.55 -22.52 5.95
CA ALA A 340 3.70 -21.38 6.85
C ALA A 340 2.33 -20.87 7.29
N VAL A 341 2.19 -20.67 8.61
CA VAL A 341 1.02 -20.11 9.27
C VAL A 341 1.33 -18.67 9.65
N PHE A 342 0.51 -17.75 9.20
CA PHE A 342 0.71 -16.32 9.45
C PHE A 342 -0.18 -15.82 10.59
N ASN A 343 0.26 -14.74 11.28
CA ASN A 343 -0.64 -13.97 12.10
C ASN A 343 -1.65 -13.28 11.20
N ASP A 344 -2.93 -13.54 11.40
CA ASP A 344 -3.97 -12.81 10.68
C ASP A 344 -4.29 -11.52 11.45
N VAL A 345 -3.90 -10.39 10.89
CA VAL A 345 -4.13 -9.06 11.48
C VAL A 345 -5.61 -8.64 11.36
N LYS A 346 -6.40 -9.31 10.52
CA LYS A 346 -7.84 -9.06 10.34
C LYS A 346 -8.59 -10.38 10.40
N ASN A 347 -9.54 -10.49 11.34
CA ASN A 347 -10.50 -11.58 11.47
C ASN A 347 -10.96 -12.12 10.10
N ARG A 348 -10.29 -13.14 9.61
CA ARG A 348 -10.67 -13.85 8.39
C ARG A 348 -11.02 -15.29 8.77
N ASP A 349 -12.16 -15.75 8.29
CA ASP A 349 -12.64 -17.10 8.52
C ASP A 349 -11.81 -18.20 7.83
N TYR A 350 -10.70 -17.83 7.16
CA TYR A 350 -9.86 -18.75 6.39
C TYR A 350 -8.39 -18.65 6.79
N GLU A 351 -7.89 -19.70 7.42
CA GLU A 351 -6.45 -19.96 7.53
C GLU A 351 -5.92 -20.36 6.13
N GLU A 352 -5.65 -19.39 5.26
CA GLU A 352 -4.95 -19.70 4.04
C GLU A 352 -3.46 -19.85 4.34
N LEU A 353 -2.96 -21.05 4.14
CA LEU A 353 -1.58 -21.42 4.36
C LEU A 353 -0.73 -21.06 3.14
N ALA A 354 0.50 -20.61 3.37
CA ALA A 354 1.50 -20.54 2.31
C ALA A 354 2.27 -21.86 2.30
N PHE A 355 2.13 -22.63 1.25
CA PHE A 355 2.79 -23.92 1.12
C PHE A 355 4.18 -23.79 0.49
N SER A 356 5.09 -24.67 0.93
CA SER A 356 6.35 -24.93 0.22
C SER A 356 6.09 -25.74 -1.06
N ASN A 357 7.16 -25.94 -1.86
CA ASN A 357 7.15 -27.02 -2.84
C ASN A 357 6.81 -28.36 -2.17
N ARG A 358 6.14 -29.24 -2.88
CA ARG A 358 6.01 -30.63 -2.48
C ARG A 358 7.28 -31.40 -2.83
N SER A 359 7.56 -32.52 -2.16
CA SER A 359 8.62 -33.41 -2.57
C SER A 359 8.38 -33.91 -4.00
N ASP A 360 9.40 -33.91 -4.85
CA ASP A 360 9.31 -34.37 -6.26
C ASP A 360 8.98 -35.84 -6.42
N SER A 361 9.28 -36.62 -5.42
CA SER A 361 8.78 -37.96 -5.26
C SER A 361 7.77 -37.89 -4.13
N GLY A 362 6.55 -38.31 -4.38
CA GLY A 362 5.75 -38.81 -3.28
C GLY A 362 6.72 -39.52 -2.36
N ILE A 363 6.54 -39.43 -1.02
CA ILE A 363 7.39 -40.17 -0.08
C ILE A 363 7.17 -41.64 -0.37
N VAL A 364 7.62 -42.01 -1.50
CA VAL A 364 7.59 -43.38 -1.99
C VAL A 364 8.90 -43.96 -1.50
N GLY A 365 8.79 -44.84 -0.58
CA GLY A 365 9.72 -45.94 -0.61
C GLY A 365 9.88 -46.29 -2.08
N ILE A 366 11.11 -46.31 -2.61
CA ILE A 366 11.47 -46.56 -4.00
C ILE A 366 10.48 -47.51 -4.65
N ASN A 367 9.37 -46.99 -5.21
CA ASN A 367 8.59 -47.73 -6.16
C ASN A 367 9.44 -47.73 -7.42
N GLU A 368 10.01 -48.86 -7.72
CA GLU A 368 10.51 -49.15 -9.03
C GLU A 368 9.40 -48.84 -10.04
N GLN A 369 9.39 -47.60 -10.54
CA GLN A 369 8.57 -47.30 -11.71
C GLN A 369 9.07 -48.23 -12.80
N ASN A 370 8.20 -49.02 -13.33
CA ASN A 370 8.39 -49.90 -14.48
C ASN A 370 8.74 -49.08 -15.74
N GLY A 371 9.96 -48.58 -15.83
CA GLY A 371 10.55 -47.92 -16.95
C GLY A 371 12.04 -48.21 -16.91
N GLU A 372 12.51 -49.00 -17.85
CA GLU A 372 13.88 -49.41 -18.12
C GLU A 372 14.73 -49.63 -16.86
N THR A 373 14.69 -50.85 -16.32
CA THR A 373 15.48 -51.31 -15.19
C THR A 373 16.93 -51.38 -15.60
N PHE A 374 17.80 -50.65 -14.93
CA PHE A 374 19.22 -50.83 -15.02
C PHE A 374 19.76 -51.57 -13.78
N GLU A 375 20.86 -52.28 -13.91
CA GLU A 375 21.47 -53.00 -12.80
C GLU A 375 22.78 -52.36 -12.36
N ILE A 376 23.07 -52.42 -11.05
CA ILE A 376 24.34 -51.99 -10.45
C ILE A 376 24.86 -53.17 -9.62
N TYR A 377 26.08 -53.55 -9.95
CA TYR A 377 26.74 -54.59 -9.20
C TYR A 377 28.29 -54.50 -9.23
N PRO A 378 28.96 -54.97 -8.16
CA PRO A 378 28.39 -55.30 -6.85
C PRO A 378 27.92 -54.06 -6.10
N ASN A 379 26.99 -54.24 -5.17
CA ASN A 379 26.54 -53.20 -4.24
C ASN A 379 26.31 -53.87 -2.86
N PRO A 380 27.13 -53.61 -1.84
CA PRO A 380 28.30 -52.67 -1.83
C PRO A 380 29.45 -53.09 -2.75
N ALA A 381 30.20 -52.06 -3.18
CA ALA A 381 31.38 -52.24 -4.01
C ALA A 381 32.65 -51.74 -3.29
N LYS A 382 33.81 -52.39 -3.52
CA LYS A 382 35.07 -51.95 -2.89
C LYS A 382 35.76 -50.86 -3.68
N ASP A 383 36.13 -51.15 -4.93
CA ASP A 383 36.89 -50.22 -5.74
C ASP A 383 36.12 -49.71 -6.95
N ARG A 384 35.20 -50.52 -7.47
CA ARG A 384 34.43 -50.24 -8.69
C ARG A 384 33.11 -50.98 -8.69
N PHE A 385 32.15 -50.41 -9.39
CA PHE A 385 30.86 -51.06 -9.69
C PHE A 385 30.55 -50.96 -11.16
N THR A 386 29.66 -51.82 -11.61
CA THR A 386 29.19 -51.86 -12.98
C THR A 386 27.74 -51.41 -13.04
N VAL A 387 27.44 -50.55 -14.00
CA VAL A 387 26.10 -50.18 -14.39
C VAL A 387 25.78 -50.85 -15.72
N GLU A 388 24.66 -51.58 -15.75
CA GLU A 388 24.16 -52.22 -16.96
C GLU A 388 22.80 -51.65 -17.34
N GLY A 389 22.74 -50.98 -18.50
CA GLY A 389 21.60 -50.21 -19.03
C GLY A 389 22.05 -49.33 -20.18
N SER A 390 21.14 -48.58 -20.77
CA SER A 390 21.43 -47.66 -21.87
C SER A 390 20.83 -46.27 -21.62
N GLY A 391 21.53 -45.22 -22.05
CA GLY A 391 21.11 -43.82 -21.94
C GLY A 391 22.09 -42.94 -21.15
N THR A 392 21.69 -41.73 -20.82
CA THR A 392 22.48 -40.78 -20.04
C THR A 392 22.50 -41.20 -18.57
N MET A 393 23.65 -41.63 -18.08
CA MET A 393 23.89 -41.93 -16.67
C MET A 393 24.46 -40.72 -15.95
N THR A 394 23.89 -40.44 -14.78
CA THR A 394 24.40 -39.40 -13.87
C THR A 394 24.68 -40.01 -12.50
N VAL A 395 25.86 -39.76 -11.96
CA VAL A 395 26.23 -40.15 -10.60
C VAL A 395 26.30 -38.91 -9.73
N MET A 396 25.62 -38.98 -8.56
CA MET A 396 25.53 -37.87 -7.61
C MET A 396 26.00 -38.33 -6.22
N ASN A 397 26.57 -37.39 -5.46
CA ASN A 397 26.87 -37.60 -4.04
C ASN A 397 25.62 -37.44 -3.16
N THR A 398 25.79 -37.57 -1.85
CA THR A 398 24.70 -37.42 -0.86
C THR A 398 24.15 -36.00 -0.74
N LEU A 399 24.82 -35.01 -1.32
CA LEU A 399 24.38 -33.59 -1.38
C LEU A 399 23.65 -33.29 -2.69
N GLY A 400 23.38 -34.31 -3.53
CA GLY A 400 22.77 -34.11 -4.85
C GLY A 400 23.69 -33.51 -5.92
N GLN A 401 24.97 -33.31 -5.60
CA GLN A 401 25.95 -32.79 -6.56
C GLN A 401 26.33 -33.84 -7.56
N THR A 402 26.24 -33.51 -8.84
CA THR A 402 26.70 -34.41 -9.93
C THR A 402 28.21 -34.60 -9.89
N ILE A 403 28.65 -35.87 -9.75
CA ILE A 403 30.03 -36.27 -9.77
C ILE A 403 30.47 -36.69 -11.18
N LEU A 404 29.59 -37.37 -11.91
CA LEU A 404 29.85 -37.87 -13.24
C LEU A 404 28.58 -37.90 -14.06
N THR A 405 28.65 -37.48 -15.33
CA THR A 405 27.62 -37.73 -16.34
C THR A 405 28.26 -38.40 -17.55
N GLN A 406 27.66 -39.49 -18.01
CA GLN A 406 28.20 -40.30 -19.12
C GLN A 406 27.05 -40.97 -19.88
N GLU A 407 27.17 -41.02 -21.22
CA GLU A 407 26.32 -41.86 -22.04
C GLU A 407 26.82 -43.31 -21.99
N ILE A 408 25.90 -44.25 -21.79
CA ILE A 408 26.17 -45.68 -21.80
C ILE A 408 25.27 -46.41 -22.80
N ASP A 409 25.83 -47.30 -23.59
CA ASP A 409 25.07 -48.04 -24.60
C ASP A 409 24.52 -49.37 -24.05
N SER A 410 25.22 -50.02 -23.15
CA SER A 410 24.81 -51.29 -22.54
C SER A 410 25.40 -51.53 -21.17
N LYS A 411 26.68 -51.24 -20.99
CA LYS A 411 27.40 -51.54 -19.74
C LYS A 411 28.63 -50.64 -19.57
N THR A 412 28.82 -50.14 -18.36
CA THR A 412 30.03 -49.35 -18.00
C THR A 412 30.47 -49.69 -16.59
N THR A 413 31.75 -49.49 -16.31
CA THR A 413 32.34 -49.68 -14.98
C THR A 413 32.85 -48.36 -14.46
N ILE A 414 32.48 -48.03 -13.23
CA ILE A 414 32.74 -46.75 -12.57
C ILE A 414 33.59 -47.02 -11.33
N GLU A 415 34.60 -46.18 -11.13
CA GLU A 415 35.45 -46.13 -9.93
C GLU A 415 35.14 -44.84 -9.18
N LEU A 416 34.82 -44.95 -7.88
CA LEU A 416 34.57 -43.81 -7.01
C LEU A 416 35.25 -44.04 -5.66
N PRO A 417 35.64 -42.98 -4.97
CA PRO A 417 36.12 -43.08 -3.59
C PRO A 417 35.06 -43.72 -2.66
N GLN A 418 35.51 -44.21 -1.51
CA GLN A 418 34.64 -44.71 -0.46
C GLN A 418 33.55 -43.66 -0.14
N GLY A 419 32.28 -44.07 -0.11
CA GLY A 419 31.16 -43.19 0.11
C GLY A 419 29.84 -43.76 -0.36
N LEU A 420 28.80 -42.94 -0.21
CA LEU A 420 27.44 -43.21 -0.67
C LEU A 420 27.16 -42.35 -1.90
N TYR A 421 26.66 -42.98 -2.94
CA TYR A 421 26.37 -42.32 -4.21
C TYR A 421 25.00 -42.78 -4.74
N PHE A 422 24.40 -41.94 -5.60
CA PHE A 422 23.20 -42.23 -6.34
C PHE A 422 23.51 -42.26 -7.85
N VAL A 423 23.10 -43.28 -8.51
CA VAL A 423 23.24 -43.45 -9.96
C VAL A 423 21.85 -43.31 -10.57
N LYS A 424 21.70 -42.34 -11.47
CA LYS A 424 20.48 -42.12 -12.25
C LYS A 424 20.76 -42.53 -13.71
N LEU A 425 19.85 -43.32 -14.28
CA LEU A 425 19.87 -43.70 -15.69
C LEU A 425 18.45 -43.67 -16.22
N GLY A 426 18.21 -42.81 -17.23
CA GLY A 426 16.86 -42.56 -17.69
C GLY A 426 15.96 -41.99 -16.57
N GLY A 427 14.79 -42.57 -16.34
CA GLY A 427 13.90 -42.24 -15.26
C GLY A 427 14.18 -42.96 -13.93
N ALA A 428 15.10 -43.92 -13.89
CA ALA A 428 15.38 -44.72 -12.71
C ALA A 428 16.60 -44.23 -11.93
N MET A 429 16.62 -44.40 -10.61
CA MET A 429 17.71 -44.05 -9.71
C MET A 429 18.01 -45.22 -8.77
N ARG A 430 19.29 -45.54 -8.59
CA ARG A 430 19.75 -46.57 -7.66
C ARG A 430 20.87 -46.07 -6.76
N LYS A 431 20.88 -46.56 -5.55
CA LYS A 431 21.89 -46.29 -4.55
C LYS A 431 23.07 -47.25 -4.71
N ILE A 432 24.29 -46.76 -4.59
CA ILE A 432 25.54 -47.55 -4.54
C ILE A 432 26.34 -47.15 -3.30
N VAL A 433 26.86 -48.15 -2.60
CA VAL A 433 27.77 -47.99 -1.45
C VAL A 433 29.15 -48.42 -1.90
N MET A 434 30.14 -47.52 -1.79
CA MET A 434 31.57 -47.77 -1.99
C MET A 434 32.20 -47.95 -0.62
N GLU A 435 32.78 -49.14 -0.36
CA GLU A 435 33.46 -49.51 0.89
C GLU A 435 34.97 -49.27 0.86
#